data_17e8af2465eef41b960c46634d25a7e6
#
_entry.id   17e8af2465eef41b960c46634d25a7e6
#
_cell.length_a   1.000
_cell.length_b   1.000
_cell.length_c   1.000
_cell.angle_alpha   90.00
_cell.angle_beta   90.00
_cell.angle_gamma   90.00
#
_symmetry.space_group_name_H-M   'P 1'
#
loop_
_entity.id
_entity.type
_entity.pdbx_description
1 polymer ?
#
loop_
_entity_poly.entity_id
_entity_poly.type
_entity_poly.pdbx_seq_one_letter_code
_entity_poly.pdbx_strand_id
1 'polypeptide(L)'
;MSITTKWFNENETILLETFEGKWSLNDYIALVDEAADLLQKKDYFVHLICDFTGTKTMPTGNTLVAMRHADKKAPKNQGHTVFVNPGAFISVILNIAKNSRMKVAENVHVCKSVDEAFRLIQSLPALELA
;
A
#
# COMPACT_ATOMS: atom_id res chain seq x y z
N MET A 1 -14.29 -10.50 -5.56
CA MET A 1 -12.87 -10.09 -5.70
C MET A 1 -12.27 -9.97 -4.32
N SER A 2 -11.09 -10.53 -4.16
CA SER A 2 -10.41 -10.54 -2.86
C SER A 2 -9.79 -9.19 -2.51
N ILE A 3 -9.50 -8.35 -3.51
CA ILE A 3 -8.94 -7.03 -3.30
C ILE A 3 -9.78 -6.02 -4.07
N THR A 4 -10.15 -4.94 -3.40
CA THR A 4 -10.90 -3.84 -4.03
C THR A 4 -10.14 -2.53 -3.86
N THR A 5 -10.31 -1.62 -4.80
CA THR A 5 -9.64 -0.33 -4.83
C THR A 5 -10.67 0.76 -5.01
N LYS A 6 -10.61 1.79 -4.17
CA LYS A 6 -11.48 2.96 -4.33
C LYS A 6 -10.81 4.19 -3.73
N TRP A 7 -11.21 5.37 -4.19
CA TRP A 7 -10.79 6.60 -3.55
C TRP A 7 -11.42 6.71 -2.16
N PHE A 8 -10.60 7.01 -1.18
CA PHE A 8 -11.06 7.14 0.21
C PHE A 8 -11.77 8.48 0.43
N ASN A 9 -11.34 9.53 -0.25
CA ASN A 9 -11.84 10.89 -0.05
C ASN A 9 -12.20 11.56 -1.37
N GLU A 10 -13.01 12.63 -1.27
CA GLU A 10 -13.49 13.35 -2.45
C GLU A 10 -12.38 14.02 -3.27
N ASN A 11 -11.34 14.53 -2.60
CA ASN A 11 -10.21 15.17 -3.31
C ASN A 11 -9.23 14.16 -3.92
N GLU A 12 -9.50 12.87 -3.76
CA GLU A 12 -8.69 11.81 -4.38
C GLU A 12 -7.20 11.90 -4.03
N THR A 13 -6.92 12.16 -2.75
CA THR A 13 -5.56 12.20 -2.22
C THR A 13 -5.16 10.90 -1.51
N ILE A 14 -6.13 10.02 -1.25
CA ILE A 14 -5.90 8.75 -0.57
C ILE A 14 -6.66 7.65 -1.32
N LEU A 15 -5.94 6.61 -1.70
CA LEU A 15 -6.51 5.42 -2.33
C LEU A 15 -6.62 4.33 -1.27
N LEU A 16 -7.82 3.77 -1.12
CA LEU A 16 -8.07 2.68 -0.18
C LEU A 16 -8.09 1.35 -0.92
N GLU A 17 -7.22 0.44 -0.49
CA GLU A 17 -7.13 -0.93 -0.98
C GLU A 17 -7.59 -1.86 0.12
N THR A 18 -8.68 -2.59 -0.10
CA THR A 18 -9.28 -3.47 0.90
C THR A 18 -9.04 -4.93 0.50
N PHE A 19 -8.45 -5.69 1.43
CA PHE A 19 -8.10 -7.09 1.24
C PHE A 19 -9.06 -7.96 2.05
N GLU A 20 -9.75 -8.90 1.40
CA GLU A 20 -10.73 -9.76 2.06
C GLU A 20 -10.52 -11.22 1.69
N GLY A 21 -10.72 -12.09 2.68
CA GLY A 21 -10.63 -13.54 2.48
C GLY A 21 -9.24 -13.98 2.04
N LYS A 22 -9.22 -14.90 1.08
CA LYS A 22 -7.96 -15.38 0.50
C LYS A 22 -7.61 -14.58 -0.73
N TRP A 23 -6.35 -14.20 -0.86
CA TRP A 23 -5.83 -13.49 -2.02
C TRP A 23 -4.43 -13.99 -2.32
N SER A 24 -3.97 -13.77 -3.55
CA SER A 24 -2.64 -14.18 -3.98
C SER A 24 -1.76 -12.97 -4.24
N LEU A 25 -0.45 -13.19 -4.28
CA LEU A 25 0.47 -12.13 -4.66
C LEU A 25 0.34 -11.74 -6.13
N ASN A 26 -0.20 -12.63 -6.98
CA ASN A 26 -0.55 -12.26 -8.35
C ASN A 26 -1.71 -11.25 -8.37
N ASP A 27 -2.70 -11.42 -7.48
CA ASP A 27 -3.78 -10.44 -7.32
C ASP A 27 -3.21 -9.09 -6.89
N TYR A 28 -2.23 -9.12 -5.99
CA TYR A 28 -1.56 -7.91 -5.52
C TYR A 28 -0.77 -7.22 -6.64
N ILE A 29 -0.08 -7.98 -7.49
CA ILE A 29 0.66 -7.42 -8.62
C ILE A 29 -0.30 -6.68 -9.57
N ALA A 30 -1.47 -7.26 -9.85
CA ALA A 30 -2.48 -6.61 -10.67
C ALA A 30 -2.99 -5.32 -10.01
N LEU A 31 -3.17 -5.34 -8.69
CA LEU A 31 -3.56 -4.17 -7.91
C LEU A 31 -2.50 -3.05 -8.01
N VAL A 32 -1.22 -3.41 -7.92
CA VAL A 32 -0.12 -2.45 -8.03
C VAL A 32 -0.17 -1.72 -9.37
N ASP A 33 -0.40 -2.45 -10.45
CA ASP A 33 -0.49 -1.86 -11.79
C ASP A 33 -1.69 -0.91 -11.90
N GLU A 34 -2.85 -1.30 -11.38
CA GLU A 34 -4.04 -0.46 -11.36
C GLU A 34 -3.82 0.81 -10.54
N ALA A 35 -3.26 0.66 -9.35
CA ALA A 35 -2.97 1.80 -8.47
C ALA A 35 -1.98 2.76 -9.13
N ALA A 36 -0.93 2.25 -9.75
CA ALA A 36 0.05 3.08 -10.44
C ALA A 36 -0.60 3.92 -11.55
N ASP A 37 -1.51 3.32 -12.31
CA ASP A 37 -2.24 4.04 -13.36
C ASP A 37 -3.10 5.17 -12.78
N LEU A 38 -3.77 4.92 -11.65
CA LEU A 38 -4.59 5.93 -11.00
C LEU A 38 -3.75 7.09 -10.45
N LEU A 39 -2.63 6.78 -9.82
CA LEU A 39 -1.76 7.79 -9.23
C LEU A 39 -1.09 8.66 -10.30
N GLN A 40 -0.67 8.07 -11.40
CA GLN A 40 0.01 8.80 -12.48
C GLN A 40 -0.85 9.89 -13.12
N LYS A 41 -2.16 9.81 -12.98
CA LYS A 41 -3.09 10.82 -13.49
C LYS A 41 -3.15 12.08 -12.63
N LYS A 42 -2.50 12.06 -11.47
CA LYS A 42 -2.51 13.18 -10.53
C LYS A 42 -1.17 13.91 -10.55
N ASP A 43 -1.20 15.20 -10.28
CA ASP A 43 0.01 16.04 -10.19
C ASP A 43 0.38 16.39 -8.74
N TYR A 44 -0.17 15.63 -7.78
CA TYR A 44 0.10 15.78 -6.35
C TYR A 44 0.36 14.41 -5.74
N PHE A 45 0.87 14.37 -4.52
CA PHE A 45 1.10 13.11 -3.81
C PHE A 45 -0.22 12.45 -3.45
N VAL A 46 -0.29 11.14 -3.69
CA VAL A 46 -1.42 10.30 -3.31
C VAL A 46 -0.92 9.25 -2.32
N HIS A 47 -1.61 9.13 -1.20
CA HIS A 47 -1.27 8.15 -0.17
C HIS A 47 -2.10 6.89 -0.33
N LEU A 48 -1.61 5.77 0.20
CA LEU A 48 -2.29 4.48 0.13
C LEU A 48 -2.65 4.00 1.53
N ILE A 49 -3.86 3.51 1.69
CA ILE A 49 -4.28 2.77 2.87
C ILE A 49 -4.59 1.35 2.43
N CYS A 50 -3.85 0.37 2.98
CA CYS A 50 -4.03 -1.04 2.66
C CYS A 50 -4.67 -1.71 3.87
N ASP A 51 -5.96 -2.01 3.78
CA ASP A 51 -6.72 -2.57 4.90
C ASP A 51 -6.77 -4.09 4.81
N PHE A 52 -6.05 -4.74 5.73
CA PHE A 52 -5.99 -6.20 5.83
C PHE A 52 -6.93 -6.77 6.89
N THR A 53 -7.81 -5.95 7.46
CA THR A 53 -8.71 -6.41 8.55
C THR A 53 -9.55 -7.61 8.13
N GLY A 54 -9.98 -7.68 6.88
CA GLY A 54 -10.84 -8.75 6.37
C GLY A 54 -10.12 -10.01 5.94
N THR A 55 -8.80 -10.08 6.09
CA THR A 55 -8.03 -11.27 5.73
C THR A 55 -7.12 -11.68 6.89
N LYS A 56 -7.04 -12.99 7.13
CA LYS A 56 -6.24 -13.55 8.24
C LYS A 56 -5.18 -14.53 7.75
N THR A 57 -5.16 -14.82 6.45
CA THR A 57 -4.23 -15.80 5.89
C THR A 57 -3.11 -15.11 5.15
N MET A 58 -1.93 -15.72 5.18
CA MET A 58 -0.82 -15.26 4.36
C MET A 58 -1.15 -15.47 2.88
N PRO A 59 -0.81 -14.53 2.01
CA PRO A 59 -1.05 -14.71 0.57
C PRO A 59 -0.13 -15.80 0.00
N THR A 60 -0.61 -16.45 -1.07
CA THR A 60 0.19 -17.42 -1.80
C THR A 60 1.00 -16.71 -2.89
N GLY A 61 2.20 -17.22 -3.16
CA GLY A 61 3.05 -16.68 -4.22
C GLY A 61 4.41 -16.22 -3.70
N ASN A 62 5.17 -15.57 -4.56
CA ASN A 62 6.52 -15.13 -4.27
C ASN A 62 6.49 -13.66 -3.78
N THR A 63 6.65 -13.48 -2.47
CA THR A 63 6.58 -12.15 -1.84
C THR A 63 7.68 -11.22 -2.35
N LEU A 64 8.89 -11.72 -2.55
CA LEU A 64 10.00 -10.89 -3.04
C LEU A 64 9.73 -10.35 -4.45
N VAL A 65 9.22 -11.20 -5.34
CA VAL A 65 8.88 -10.79 -6.70
C VAL A 65 7.77 -9.72 -6.68
N ALA A 66 6.73 -9.93 -5.85
CA ALA A 66 5.64 -8.98 -5.74
C ALA A 66 6.12 -7.64 -5.20
N MET A 67 6.99 -7.63 -4.20
CA MET A 67 7.52 -6.40 -3.63
C MET A 67 8.44 -5.65 -4.59
N ARG A 68 9.27 -6.37 -5.35
CA ARG A 68 10.10 -5.75 -6.38
C ARG A 68 9.25 -5.10 -7.46
N HIS A 69 8.15 -5.75 -7.83
CA HIS A 69 7.21 -5.19 -8.78
C HIS A 69 6.60 -3.89 -8.25
N ALA A 70 6.15 -3.89 -6.99
CA ALA A 70 5.56 -2.72 -6.35
C ALA A 70 6.58 -1.57 -6.30
N ASP A 71 7.81 -1.86 -5.91
CA ASP A 71 8.85 -0.85 -5.81
C ASP A 71 9.19 -0.23 -7.17
N LYS A 72 9.27 -1.07 -8.21
CA LYS A 72 9.56 -0.63 -9.56
C LYS A 72 8.43 0.20 -10.17
N LYS A 73 7.19 -0.17 -9.90
CA LYS A 73 6.00 0.47 -10.47
C LYS A 73 5.54 1.71 -9.72
N ALA A 74 6.03 1.93 -8.49
CA ALA A 74 5.61 3.05 -7.68
C ALA A 74 5.86 4.37 -8.39
N PRO A 75 4.80 5.18 -8.65
CA PRO A 75 4.99 6.48 -9.26
C PRO A 75 5.74 7.45 -8.34
N LYS A 76 6.32 8.49 -8.90
CA LYS A 76 7.05 9.52 -8.13
C LYS A 76 6.17 10.22 -7.11
N ASN A 77 4.86 10.30 -7.38
CA ASN A 77 3.90 10.94 -6.49
C ASN A 77 3.23 9.97 -5.51
N GLN A 78 3.73 8.74 -5.38
CA GLN A 78 3.24 7.85 -4.34
C GLN A 78 3.76 8.34 -3.00
N GLY A 79 2.83 8.63 -2.08
CA GLY A 79 3.16 9.16 -0.77
C GLY A 79 3.35 8.08 0.28
N HIS A 80 2.75 8.30 1.44
CA HIS A 80 2.80 7.33 2.54
C HIS A 80 1.89 6.16 2.26
N THR A 81 2.32 4.96 2.69
CA THR A 81 1.51 3.74 2.64
C THR A 81 1.26 3.28 4.07
N VAL A 82 0.00 3.15 4.45
CA VAL A 82 -0.38 2.72 5.79
C VAL A 82 -1.04 1.35 5.70
N PHE A 83 -0.47 0.39 6.40
CA PHE A 83 -1.01 -0.97 6.51
C PHE A 83 -1.89 -1.05 7.75
N VAL A 84 -3.16 -1.42 7.56
CA VAL A 84 -4.13 -1.57 8.64
C VAL A 84 -4.30 -3.05 8.97
N ASN A 85 -3.96 -3.42 10.20
CA ASN A 85 -4.06 -4.79 10.72
C ASN A 85 -3.39 -5.85 9.83
N PRO A 86 -2.12 -5.65 9.42
CA PRO A 86 -1.47 -6.60 8.50
C PRO A 86 -1.06 -7.92 9.16
N GLY A 87 -1.09 -8.01 10.49
CA GLY A 87 -0.67 -9.22 11.19
C GLY A 87 0.78 -9.58 10.92
N ALA A 88 1.07 -10.87 10.87
CA ALA A 88 2.43 -11.36 10.64
C ALA A 88 2.99 -11.02 9.25
N PHE A 89 2.11 -10.72 8.29
CA PHE A 89 2.54 -10.40 6.93
C PHE A 89 3.43 -9.16 6.88
N ILE A 90 3.20 -8.18 7.77
CA ILE A 90 4.02 -6.96 7.79
C ILE A 90 5.48 -7.27 8.12
N SER A 91 5.73 -8.24 9.00
CA SER A 91 7.11 -8.61 9.34
C SER A 91 7.85 -9.17 8.13
N VAL A 92 7.17 -9.96 7.30
CA VAL A 92 7.73 -10.50 6.06
C VAL A 92 8.06 -9.36 5.10
N ILE A 93 7.10 -8.45 4.89
CA ILE A 93 7.27 -7.32 3.98
C ILE A 93 8.44 -6.42 4.41
N LEU A 94 8.46 -6.01 5.67
CA LEU A 94 9.49 -5.10 6.17
C LEU A 94 10.88 -5.74 6.15
N ASN A 95 10.96 -7.03 6.46
CA ASN A 95 12.22 -7.75 6.43
C ASN A 95 12.80 -7.83 5.02
N ILE A 96 11.97 -8.15 4.03
CA ILE A 96 12.38 -8.19 2.63
C ILE A 96 12.79 -6.79 2.16
N ALA A 97 11.99 -5.78 2.44
CA ALA A 97 12.26 -4.40 2.02
C ALA A 97 13.58 -3.89 2.59
N LYS A 98 13.83 -4.14 3.88
CA LYS A 98 15.06 -3.75 4.56
C LYS A 98 16.28 -4.44 3.95
N ASN A 99 16.20 -5.74 3.75
CA ASN A 99 17.33 -6.53 3.24
C ASN A 99 17.61 -6.24 1.76
N SER A 100 16.60 -5.82 1.00
CA SER A 100 16.72 -5.52 -0.42
C SER A 100 16.88 -4.03 -0.72
N ARG A 101 16.96 -3.19 0.31
CA ARG A 101 17.11 -1.73 0.20
C ARG A 101 16.05 -1.08 -0.69
N MET A 102 14.81 -1.53 -0.59
CA MET A 102 13.70 -0.99 -1.36
C MET A 102 13.22 0.34 -0.81
N LYS A 103 12.92 1.29 -1.69
CA LYS A 103 12.39 2.60 -1.32
C LYS A 103 11.03 2.51 -0.65
N VAL A 104 10.25 1.50 -0.99
CA VAL A 104 8.91 1.30 -0.44
C VAL A 104 8.90 1.23 1.08
N ALA A 105 10.01 0.83 1.72
CA ALA A 105 10.09 0.74 3.17
C ALA A 105 10.18 2.11 3.86
N GLU A 106 10.55 3.17 3.16
CA GLU A 106 10.80 4.48 3.76
C GLU A 106 9.53 5.18 4.25
N ASN A 107 8.42 4.95 3.58
CA ASN A 107 7.15 5.64 3.86
C ASN A 107 6.04 4.69 4.29
N VAL A 108 6.40 3.55 4.91
CA VAL A 108 5.43 2.55 5.37
C VAL A 108 5.13 2.75 6.85
N HIS A 109 3.84 2.71 7.19
CA HIS A 109 3.33 2.83 8.55
C HIS A 109 2.33 1.72 8.82
N VAL A 110 2.08 1.44 10.10
CA VAL A 110 1.13 0.39 10.52
C VAL A 110 0.15 0.97 11.54
N CYS A 111 -1.12 0.70 11.33
CA CYS A 111 -2.22 1.14 12.19
C CYS A 111 -3.18 0.00 12.48
N LYS A 112 -4.17 0.28 13.34
CA LYS A 112 -5.19 -0.68 13.74
C LYS A 112 -6.57 -0.44 13.11
N SER A 113 -6.78 0.72 12.49
CA SER A 113 -8.04 1.04 11.83
C SER A 113 -7.81 2.00 10.68
N VAL A 114 -8.78 2.05 9.76
CA VAL A 114 -8.74 3.01 8.63
C VAL A 114 -8.82 4.44 9.14
N ASP A 115 -9.62 4.70 10.18
CA ASP A 115 -9.72 6.04 10.76
C ASP A 115 -8.38 6.49 11.34
N GLU A 116 -7.68 5.59 12.04
CA GLU A 116 -6.36 5.87 12.57
C GLU A 116 -5.36 6.14 11.44
N ALA A 117 -5.44 5.37 10.36
CA ALA A 117 -4.57 5.56 9.19
C ALA A 117 -4.79 6.93 8.56
N PHE A 118 -6.05 7.36 8.42
CA PHE A 118 -6.36 8.66 7.87
C PHE A 118 -5.79 9.79 8.75
N ARG A 119 -5.99 9.70 10.06
CA ARG A 119 -5.45 10.70 11.01
C ARG A 119 -3.93 10.74 10.97
N LEU A 120 -3.30 9.55 10.86
CA LEU A 120 -1.84 9.48 10.75
C LEU A 120 -1.35 10.22 9.51
N ILE A 121 -1.95 9.96 8.36
CA ILE A 121 -1.57 10.63 7.10
C ILE A 121 -1.69 12.15 7.24
N GLN A 122 -2.75 12.64 7.86
CA GLN A 122 -2.95 14.07 8.08
C GLN A 122 -1.89 14.69 8.99
N SER A 123 -1.31 13.90 9.91
CA SER A 123 -0.32 14.37 10.87
C SER A 123 1.11 14.34 10.34
N LEU A 124 1.37 13.61 9.27
CA LEU A 124 2.71 13.47 8.71
C LEU A 124 3.11 14.72 7.93
N PRO A 125 4.41 15.05 7.90
CA PRO A 125 4.88 16.18 7.10
C PRO A 125 4.53 16.00 5.63
N ALA A 126 4.25 17.11 4.95
CA ALA A 126 3.99 17.10 3.52
C ALA A 126 5.22 16.61 2.77
N LEU A 127 5.01 15.75 1.78
CA LEU A 127 6.07 15.27 0.91
C LEU A 127 6.21 16.23 -0.26
N GLU A 128 7.46 16.40 -0.72
CA GLU A 128 7.76 17.28 -1.85
C GLU A 128 8.40 16.46 -2.97
N LEU A 129 7.99 16.75 -4.19
CA LEU A 129 8.63 16.19 -5.38
C LEU A 129 9.97 16.87 -5.60
N ALA A 130 11.02 16.07 -5.63
CA ALA A 130 12.38 16.57 -5.86
C ALA A 130 12.60 16.95 -7.32
#